data_403bc711acbbfc8f4d11a618ac00ddec
#
_entry.id   403bc711acbbfc8f4d11a618ac00ddec
#
_cell.length_a   1.000
_cell.length_b   1.000
_cell.length_c   1.000
_cell.angle_alpha   90.00
_cell.angle_beta   90.00
_cell.angle_gamma   90.00
#
_symmetry.space_group_name_H-M   'P 1'
#
loop_
_entity.id
_entity.type
_entity.pdbx_description
1 polymer ?
#
loop_
_entity_poly.entity_id
_entity_poly.type
_entity_poly.pdbx_seq_one_letter_code
_entity_poly.pdbx_strand_id
1 'polypeptide(L)'
;MKIDMRLGDGKRIDARKFTGSLTAKGHRLAHEAIRTGEWNVIIGTHALITEGVEYQNLGLVVTDEQHRFGVRQRTTLEGKGDAPHVMVMSATPIPRTLSLVLYGDLDLSAVDEMPPGRTPVRTRIVPEEKREGLYAFIRAQAAQGRQAYVVCPLVGEAEQDDAALRSAAQEQKELAQALVPLKVGLVHGRMNKAQKEDTLAAFYAGTLDVLVATTVIEVGVNVPNATVMVIEGAERFGLAQLHQLRGRVGRGAQESWCFLMAEPNERLKTLVSTNDGFVVAQKDLELRGAGEFFGTRQHGEPQMPALMLTGDVRLLERTRQTFLQISRQAAYRDEYRAVQEAANRRFARSGQFLARN
;
A
#
# COMPACT_ATOMS: atom_id res chain seq x y z
N MET A 1 8.21 -14.99 17.64
CA MET A 1 7.34 -14.17 18.52
C MET A 1 6.06 -14.95 18.70
N LYS A 2 5.67 -15.22 19.92
CA LYS A 2 4.40 -15.84 20.28
C LYS A 2 3.48 -14.73 20.77
N ILE A 3 2.27 -14.67 20.24
CA ILE A 3 1.25 -13.72 20.70
C ILE A 3 0.19 -14.55 21.39
N ASP A 4 -0.02 -14.32 22.68
CA ASP A 4 -1.06 -14.99 23.45
C ASP A 4 -2.36 -14.19 23.31
N MET A 5 -3.33 -14.79 22.62
CA MET A 5 -4.66 -14.21 22.40
C MET A 5 -5.72 -15.12 23.00
N ARG A 6 -6.81 -14.52 23.52
CA ARG A 6 -7.98 -15.28 23.98
C ARG A 6 -9.24 -14.77 23.29
N LEU A 7 -10.11 -15.69 22.91
CA LEU A 7 -11.46 -15.35 22.45
C LEU A 7 -12.33 -14.94 23.64
N GLY A 8 -13.44 -14.29 23.35
CA GLY A 8 -14.40 -13.88 24.39
C GLY A 8 -14.98 -15.04 25.23
N ASP A 9 -14.93 -16.26 24.71
CA ASP A 9 -15.26 -17.51 25.41
C ASP A 9 -14.11 -18.08 26.28
N GLY A 10 -12.97 -17.38 26.37
CA GLY A 10 -11.78 -17.78 27.11
C GLY A 10 -10.86 -18.76 26.39
N LYS A 11 -11.21 -19.20 25.19
CA LYS A 11 -10.41 -20.14 24.39
C LYS A 11 -9.09 -19.48 23.97
N ARG A 12 -7.98 -20.17 24.22
CA ARG A 12 -6.64 -19.70 23.86
C ARG A 12 -6.39 -19.85 22.37
N ILE A 13 -5.87 -18.80 21.73
CA ILE A 13 -5.40 -18.80 20.35
C ILE A 13 -3.88 -18.73 20.35
N ASP A 14 -3.23 -19.68 19.69
CA ASP A 14 -1.78 -19.65 19.47
C ASP A 14 -1.49 -18.93 18.13
N ALA A 15 -1.01 -17.68 18.24
CA ALA A 15 -0.60 -16.88 17.10
C ALA A 15 0.93 -16.87 16.97
N ARG A 16 1.43 -17.25 15.79
CA ARG A 16 2.87 -17.43 15.51
C ARG A 16 3.32 -16.67 14.29
N LYS A 17 4.57 -16.20 14.34
CA LYS A 17 5.25 -15.58 13.21
C LYS A 17 6.05 -16.62 12.43
N PHE A 18 5.80 -16.69 11.12
CA PHE A 18 6.54 -17.52 10.17
C PHE A 18 7.17 -16.64 9.07
N THR A 19 8.49 -16.66 8.94
CA THR A 19 9.23 -15.84 7.99
C THR A 19 10.42 -16.61 7.43
N GLY A 20 10.91 -16.26 6.25
CA GLY A 20 12.09 -16.86 5.63
C GLY A 20 13.40 -16.73 6.42
N SER A 21 13.43 -15.92 7.49
CA SER A 21 14.61 -15.77 8.35
C SER A 21 14.72 -16.81 9.48
N LEU A 22 13.78 -17.75 9.57
CA LEU A 22 13.89 -18.86 10.51
C LEU A 22 15.07 -19.77 10.16
N THR A 23 15.65 -20.40 11.19
CA THR A 23 16.66 -21.45 10.96
C THR A 23 16.01 -22.67 10.28
N ALA A 24 16.81 -23.54 9.64
CA ALA A 24 16.31 -24.76 9.01
C ALA A 24 15.52 -25.65 10.00
N LYS A 25 15.98 -25.74 11.26
CA LYS A 25 15.27 -26.43 12.33
C LYS A 25 13.95 -25.73 12.66
N GLY A 26 13.96 -24.39 12.70
CA GLY A 26 12.75 -23.57 12.95
C GLY A 26 11.70 -23.74 11.85
N HIS A 27 12.13 -23.75 10.58
CA HIS A 27 11.24 -24.03 9.45
C HIS A 27 10.56 -25.39 9.57
N ARG A 28 11.35 -26.46 9.82
CA ARG A 28 10.78 -27.81 9.94
C ARG A 28 9.76 -27.93 11.07
N LEU A 29 10.06 -27.39 12.25
CA LEU A 29 9.12 -27.38 13.38
C LEU A 29 7.86 -26.56 13.09
N ALA A 30 8.01 -25.42 12.42
CA ALA A 30 6.87 -24.61 12.04
C ALA A 30 5.97 -25.30 11.00
N HIS A 31 6.55 -25.91 9.96
CA HIS A 31 5.78 -26.69 8.98
C HIS A 31 4.98 -27.80 9.64
N GLU A 32 5.58 -28.54 10.58
CA GLU A 32 4.89 -29.60 11.31
C GLU A 32 3.73 -29.05 12.15
N ALA A 33 3.96 -27.96 12.90
CA ALA A 33 2.93 -27.32 13.72
C ALA A 33 1.77 -26.73 12.88
N ILE A 34 2.05 -26.24 11.68
CA ILE A 34 1.02 -25.78 10.74
C ILE A 34 0.22 -26.97 10.20
N ARG A 35 0.92 -28.04 9.79
CA ARG A 35 0.32 -29.25 9.24
C ARG A 35 -0.55 -29.98 10.26
N THR A 36 -0.17 -29.98 11.53
CA THR A 36 -0.94 -30.62 12.61
C THR A 36 -2.01 -29.70 13.21
N GLY A 37 -2.09 -28.42 12.79
CA GLY A 37 -3.05 -27.46 13.33
C GLY A 37 -2.77 -26.99 14.76
N GLU A 38 -1.55 -27.20 15.25
CA GLU A 38 -1.13 -26.68 16.57
C GLU A 38 -1.20 -25.13 16.62
N TRP A 39 -0.88 -24.50 15.49
CA TRP A 39 -0.96 -23.04 15.36
C TRP A 39 -2.30 -22.62 14.75
N ASN A 40 -3.04 -21.78 15.47
CA ASN A 40 -4.36 -21.31 15.02
C ASN A 40 -4.28 -20.09 14.11
N VAL A 41 -3.35 -19.18 14.39
CA VAL A 41 -3.12 -17.96 13.58
C VAL A 41 -1.65 -17.88 13.20
N ILE A 42 -1.39 -17.80 11.90
CA ILE A 42 -0.05 -17.77 11.36
C ILE A 42 0.14 -16.41 10.65
N ILE A 43 1.09 -15.62 11.13
CA ILE A 43 1.42 -14.31 10.57
C ILE A 43 2.78 -14.43 9.88
N GLY A 44 2.83 -14.10 8.60
CA GLY A 44 4.08 -14.23 7.86
C GLY A 44 4.13 -13.41 6.58
N THR A 45 5.17 -13.65 5.81
CA THR A 45 5.40 -13.05 4.50
C THR A 45 5.17 -14.07 3.40
N HIS A 46 5.71 -13.84 2.22
CA HIS A 46 5.67 -14.78 1.08
C HIS A 46 6.06 -16.22 1.43
N ALA A 47 6.79 -16.43 2.54
CA ALA A 47 7.14 -17.77 3.01
C ALA A 47 5.92 -18.67 3.28
N LEU A 48 4.75 -18.08 3.59
CA LEU A 48 3.50 -18.84 3.80
C LEU A 48 2.89 -19.38 2.50
N ILE A 49 3.27 -18.82 1.36
CA ILE A 49 2.71 -19.17 0.04
C ILE A 49 3.51 -20.31 -0.62
N THR A 50 4.74 -20.57 -0.14
CA THR A 50 5.63 -21.59 -0.73
C THR A 50 4.98 -22.97 -0.72
N GLU A 51 5.28 -23.80 -1.74
CA GLU A 51 4.68 -25.13 -1.94
C GLU A 51 4.82 -26.06 -0.74
N GLY A 52 5.90 -25.94 0.04
CA GLY A 52 6.17 -26.80 1.20
C GLY A 52 5.32 -26.50 2.46
N VAL A 53 4.47 -25.50 2.46
CA VAL A 53 3.60 -25.18 3.61
C VAL A 53 2.23 -25.82 3.37
N GLU A 54 1.87 -26.80 4.20
CA GLU A 54 0.58 -27.48 4.20
C GLU A 54 -0.22 -27.09 5.44
N TYR A 55 -1.50 -26.74 5.28
CA TYR A 55 -2.38 -26.35 6.37
C TYR A 55 -3.35 -27.50 6.68
N GLN A 56 -3.57 -27.81 7.96
CA GLN A 56 -4.53 -28.84 8.37
C GLN A 56 -5.96 -28.47 7.96
N ASN A 57 -6.34 -27.23 8.25
CA ASN A 57 -7.67 -26.70 7.92
C ASN A 57 -7.59 -25.18 7.80
N LEU A 58 -7.34 -24.70 6.58
CA LEU A 58 -7.23 -23.26 6.30
C LEU A 58 -8.63 -22.67 6.11
N GLY A 59 -9.15 -22.00 7.13
CA GLY A 59 -10.50 -21.40 7.08
C GLY A 59 -10.53 -19.93 6.66
N LEU A 60 -9.45 -19.17 6.91
CA LEU A 60 -9.39 -17.75 6.56
C LEU A 60 -7.98 -17.36 6.11
N VAL A 61 -7.93 -16.64 5.00
CA VAL A 61 -6.73 -15.98 4.47
C VAL A 61 -6.91 -14.48 4.52
N VAL A 62 -5.97 -13.77 5.15
CA VAL A 62 -5.94 -12.30 5.16
C VAL A 62 -4.66 -11.84 4.50
N THR A 63 -4.79 -11.08 3.42
CA THR A 63 -3.64 -10.51 2.67
C THR A 63 -3.67 -8.99 2.80
N ASP A 64 -2.61 -8.42 3.38
CA ASP A 64 -2.41 -6.97 3.45
C ASP A 64 -1.51 -6.48 2.32
N GLU A 65 -1.70 -5.23 1.90
CA GLU A 65 -0.94 -4.59 0.81
C GLU A 65 -0.97 -5.43 -0.50
N GLN A 66 -2.17 -5.69 -0.98
CA GLN A 66 -2.44 -6.58 -2.12
C GLN A 66 -1.56 -6.34 -3.35
N HIS A 67 -1.19 -5.09 -3.63
CA HIS A 67 -0.36 -4.74 -4.80
C HIS A 67 1.03 -5.40 -4.78
N ARG A 68 1.48 -5.90 -3.63
CA ARG A 68 2.75 -6.64 -3.46
C ARG A 68 2.63 -8.13 -3.76
N PHE A 69 1.40 -8.63 -3.95
CA PHE A 69 1.14 -10.03 -4.26
C PHE A 69 0.64 -10.17 -5.70
N GLY A 70 1.33 -10.96 -6.51
CA GLY A 70 0.87 -11.29 -7.85
C GLY A 70 -0.41 -12.16 -7.82
N VAL A 71 -1.20 -12.11 -8.90
CA VAL A 71 -2.43 -12.92 -9.05
C VAL A 71 -2.16 -14.41 -8.80
N ARG A 72 -1.07 -14.96 -9.32
CA ARG A 72 -0.68 -16.38 -9.12
C ARG A 72 -0.45 -16.74 -7.66
N GLN A 73 0.10 -15.83 -6.87
CA GLN A 73 0.38 -16.08 -5.45
C GLN A 73 -0.90 -16.19 -4.61
N ARG A 74 -1.93 -15.41 -4.97
CA ARG A 74 -3.25 -15.51 -4.32
C ARG A 74 -3.91 -16.85 -4.63
N THR A 75 -4.01 -17.21 -5.89
CA THR A 75 -4.57 -18.50 -6.33
C THR A 75 -3.86 -19.68 -5.67
N THR A 76 -2.53 -19.60 -5.48
CA THR A 76 -1.77 -20.63 -4.77
C THR A 76 -2.16 -20.73 -3.30
N LEU A 77 -2.40 -19.62 -2.62
CA LEU A 77 -2.79 -19.63 -1.20
C LEU A 77 -4.23 -20.08 -1.00
N GLU A 78 -5.14 -19.67 -1.87
CA GLU A 78 -6.53 -20.11 -1.91
C GLU A 78 -6.63 -21.65 -2.15
N GLY A 79 -5.79 -22.17 -3.04
CA GLY A 79 -5.71 -23.60 -3.34
C GLY A 79 -5.11 -24.49 -2.24
N LYS A 80 -4.63 -23.92 -1.13
CA LYS A 80 -4.08 -24.65 0.02
C LYS A 80 -5.13 -25.07 1.06
N GLY A 81 -6.40 -24.69 0.88
CA GLY A 81 -7.52 -25.05 1.75
C GLY A 81 -8.73 -25.51 0.96
N ASP A 82 -9.71 -26.03 1.66
CA ASP A 82 -11.02 -26.40 1.09
C ASP A 82 -11.94 -25.17 1.12
N ALA A 83 -11.86 -24.33 0.07
CA ALA A 83 -12.59 -23.07 -0.08
C ALA A 83 -12.46 -22.10 1.14
N PRO A 84 -11.26 -21.66 1.51
CA PRO A 84 -11.09 -20.76 2.63
C PRO A 84 -11.72 -19.39 2.33
N HIS A 85 -12.23 -18.70 3.36
CA HIS A 85 -12.60 -17.31 3.22
C HIS A 85 -11.37 -16.45 2.91
N VAL A 86 -11.49 -15.53 1.96
CA VAL A 86 -10.37 -14.66 1.56
C VAL A 86 -10.71 -13.21 1.82
N MET A 87 -9.87 -12.54 2.58
CA MET A 87 -9.94 -11.11 2.84
C MET A 87 -8.68 -10.43 2.30
N VAL A 88 -8.88 -9.46 1.44
CA VAL A 88 -7.79 -8.70 0.83
C VAL A 88 -7.87 -7.26 1.30
N MET A 89 -6.76 -6.73 1.80
CA MET A 89 -6.67 -5.34 2.26
C MET A 89 -5.67 -4.55 1.40
N SER A 90 -5.95 -3.28 1.21
CA SER A 90 -5.04 -2.34 0.56
C SER A 90 -5.08 -1.00 1.29
N ALA A 91 -3.91 -0.45 1.58
CA ALA A 91 -3.79 0.91 2.08
C ALA A 91 -3.79 1.96 0.96
N THR A 92 -3.64 1.54 -0.31
CA THR A 92 -3.88 2.42 -1.45
C THR A 92 -5.36 2.52 -1.70
N PRO A 93 -5.97 3.71 -1.55
CA PRO A 93 -7.35 3.88 -1.94
C PRO A 93 -7.49 3.55 -3.44
N ILE A 94 -8.39 2.62 -3.74
CA ILE A 94 -8.74 2.29 -5.11
C ILE A 94 -10.03 3.06 -5.41
N PRO A 95 -10.11 3.82 -6.51
CA PRO A 95 -11.36 4.47 -6.90
C PRO A 95 -12.51 3.45 -6.88
N ARG A 96 -13.66 3.83 -6.33
CA ARG A 96 -14.82 2.91 -6.23
C ARG A 96 -15.19 2.28 -7.56
N THR A 97 -15.09 3.04 -8.64
CA THR A 97 -15.28 2.57 -10.01
C THR A 97 -14.36 1.44 -10.37
N LEU A 98 -13.08 1.64 -10.10
CA LEU A 98 -12.05 0.67 -10.45
C LEU A 98 -12.16 -0.59 -9.58
N SER A 99 -12.51 -0.45 -8.30
CA SER A 99 -12.74 -1.60 -7.43
C SER A 99 -13.93 -2.45 -7.88
N LEU A 100 -15.00 -1.84 -8.38
CA LEU A 100 -16.15 -2.58 -8.95
C LEU A 100 -15.79 -3.37 -10.20
N VAL A 101 -14.82 -2.88 -10.97
CA VAL A 101 -14.34 -3.53 -12.19
C VAL A 101 -13.34 -4.65 -11.87
N LEU A 102 -12.38 -4.38 -10.99
CA LEU A 102 -11.30 -5.32 -10.67
C LEU A 102 -11.73 -6.43 -9.71
N TYR A 103 -12.73 -6.15 -8.87
CA TYR A 103 -13.18 -7.03 -7.79
C TYR A 103 -14.71 -7.18 -7.77
N GLY A 104 -15.33 -7.21 -8.96
CA GLY A 104 -16.78 -7.31 -9.09
C GLY A 104 -17.41 -8.56 -8.48
N ASP A 105 -16.62 -9.58 -8.27
CA ASP A 105 -16.93 -10.85 -7.59
C ASP A 105 -16.74 -10.82 -6.08
N LEU A 106 -16.10 -9.77 -5.53
CA LEU A 106 -15.85 -9.63 -4.10
C LEU A 106 -16.79 -8.62 -3.45
N ASP A 107 -17.11 -8.86 -2.18
CA ASP A 107 -17.75 -7.86 -1.33
C ASP A 107 -16.74 -6.79 -0.91
N LEU A 108 -17.10 -5.52 -1.12
CA LEU A 108 -16.23 -4.39 -0.83
C LEU A 108 -16.65 -3.72 0.49
N SER A 109 -15.71 -3.67 1.44
CA SER A 109 -15.83 -2.88 2.66
C SER A 109 -14.85 -1.71 2.62
N ALA A 110 -15.36 -0.48 2.68
CA ALA A 110 -14.54 0.72 2.71
C ALA A 110 -14.42 1.25 4.14
N VAL A 111 -13.17 1.51 4.58
CA VAL A 111 -12.89 2.22 5.83
C VAL A 111 -12.68 3.69 5.48
N ASP A 112 -13.69 4.51 5.69
CA ASP A 112 -13.77 5.92 5.28
C ASP A 112 -13.73 6.90 6.46
N GLU A 113 -13.69 6.40 7.69
CA GLU A 113 -13.54 7.21 8.89
C GLU A 113 -12.10 7.20 9.42
N MET A 114 -11.69 8.34 9.95
CA MET A 114 -10.40 8.46 10.63
C MET A 114 -10.50 7.93 12.07
N PRO A 115 -9.45 7.25 12.57
CA PRO A 115 -9.42 6.85 13.97
C PRO A 115 -9.59 8.06 14.91
N PRO A 116 -10.28 7.89 16.05
CA PRO A 116 -10.45 8.96 17.04
C PRO A 116 -9.09 9.56 17.47
N GLY A 117 -9.04 10.89 17.58
CA GLY A 117 -7.85 11.63 18.01
C GLY A 117 -6.79 11.86 16.92
N ARG A 118 -7.01 11.39 15.71
CA ARG A 118 -6.11 11.66 14.58
C ARG A 118 -6.43 13.01 13.95
N THR A 119 -5.41 13.88 13.82
CA THR A 119 -5.55 15.19 13.17
C THR A 119 -5.18 15.11 11.68
N PRO A 120 -5.88 15.82 10.79
CA PRO A 120 -5.52 15.90 9.38
C PRO A 120 -4.11 16.46 9.20
N VAL A 121 -3.33 15.89 8.27
CA VAL A 121 -2.00 16.39 7.94
C VAL A 121 -2.10 17.62 7.06
N ARG A 122 -1.48 18.72 7.47
CA ARG A 122 -1.41 19.96 6.68
C ARG A 122 -0.40 19.80 5.56
N THR A 123 -0.85 19.84 4.32
CA THR A 123 0.01 19.67 3.14
C THR A 123 0.28 21.02 2.48
N ARG A 124 1.55 21.27 2.08
CA ARG A 124 1.95 22.48 1.35
C ARG A 124 2.95 22.15 0.26
N ILE A 125 2.84 22.82 -0.88
CA ILE A 125 3.87 22.82 -1.92
C ILE A 125 4.88 23.92 -1.58
N VAL A 126 6.15 23.58 -1.62
CA VAL A 126 7.26 24.49 -1.29
C VAL A 126 8.23 24.52 -2.47
N PRO A 127 8.32 25.63 -3.19
CA PRO A 127 9.31 25.79 -4.25
C PRO A 127 10.71 25.96 -3.64
N GLU A 128 11.74 25.74 -4.46
CA GLU A 128 13.14 25.70 -4.02
C GLU A 128 13.59 26.98 -3.29
N GLU A 129 13.12 28.14 -3.72
CA GLU A 129 13.50 29.45 -3.13
C GLU A 129 13.05 29.59 -1.67
N LYS A 130 12.10 28.73 -1.23
CA LYS A 130 11.59 28.70 0.16
C LYS A 130 12.22 27.62 1.04
N ARG A 131 13.24 26.92 0.56
CA ARG A 131 13.94 25.83 1.26
C ARG A 131 14.47 26.28 2.63
N GLU A 132 15.06 27.45 2.75
CA GLU A 132 15.56 27.99 4.03
C GLU A 132 14.44 28.15 5.06
N GLY A 133 13.26 28.58 4.63
CA GLY A 133 12.08 28.67 5.50
C GLY A 133 11.63 27.28 6.01
N LEU A 134 11.74 26.26 5.17
CA LEU A 134 11.46 24.86 5.55
C LEU A 134 12.48 24.37 6.59
N TYR A 135 13.76 24.66 6.41
CA TYR A 135 14.81 24.32 7.39
C TYR A 135 14.59 24.99 8.74
N ALA A 136 14.21 26.26 8.74
CA ALA A 136 13.85 26.99 9.96
C ALA A 136 12.64 26.31 10.66
N PHE A 137 11.64 25.87 9.89
CA PHE A 137 10.49 25.14 10.42
C PHE A 137 10.89 23.80 11.04
N ILE A 138 11.74 23.01 10.37
CA ILE A 138 12.24 21.72 10.90
C ILE A 138 12.98 21.95 12.22
N ARG A 139 13.87 22.95 12.30
CA ARG A 139 14.59 23.31 13.54
C ARG A 139 13.61 23.68 14.66
N ALA A 140 12.56 24.44 14.36
CA ALA A 140 11.56 24.82 15.35
C ALA A 140 10.74 23.62 15.85
N GLN A 141 10.45 22.63 14.98
CA GLN A 141 9.79 21.39 15.38
C GLN A 141 10.70 20.50 16.21
N ALA A 142 11.97 20.36 15.82
CA ALA A 142 12.95 19.59 16.58
C ALA A 142 13.22 20.19 17.98
N ALA A 143 13.22 21.52 18.12
CA ALA A 143 13.31 22.18 19.42
C ALA A 143 12.14 21.84 20.38
N GLN A 144 11.00 21.39 19.83
CA GLN A 144 9.86 20.86 20.57
C GLN A 144 9.95 19.33 20.80
N GLY A 145 11.09 18.72 20.48
CA GLY A 145 11.33 17.28 20.58
C GLY A 145 10.66 16.47 19.47
N ARG A 146 10.28 17.06 18.34
CA ARG A 146 9.61 16.38 17.22
C ARG A 146 10.60 15.97 16.15
N GLN A 147 10.23 14.99 15.34
CA GLN A 147 11.08 14.41 14.33
C GLN A 147 10.53 14.61 12.91
N ALA A 148 11.44 14.59 11.93
CA ALA A 148 11.11 14.80 10.53
C ALA A 148 11.58 13.63 9.65
N TYR A 149 10.76 13.26 8.66
CA TYR A 149 11.18 12.47 7.51
C TYR A 149 11.50 13.38 6.33
N VAL A 150 12.55 13.03 5.59
CA VAL A 150 12.85 13.58 4.27
C VAL A 150 12.94 12.43 3.28
N VAL A 151 12.07 12.39 2.30
CA VAL A 151 11.99 11.33 1.30
C VAL A 151 12.52 11.83 -0.02
N CYS A 152 13.55 11.16 -0.54
CA CYS A 152 14.13 11.41 -1.86
C CYS A 152 13.57 10.44 -2.90
N PRO A 153 13.30 10.89 -4.14
CA PRO A 153 12.83 10.01 -5.20
C PRO A 153 13.89 9.02 -5.61
N LEU A 154 13.48 7.79 -5.96
CA LEU A 154 14.31 6.88 -6.74
C LEU A 154 14.25 7.32 -8.21
N VAL A 155 15.39 7.48 -8.84
CA VAL A 155 15.50 7.91 -10.24
C VAL A 155 15.85 6.69 -11.09
N GLY A 156 14.85 6.07 -11.75
CA GLY A 156 15.00 5.16 -12.88
C GLY A 156 15.22 3.66 -12.61
N GLU A 157 15.42 2.90 -13.69
CA GLU A 157 15.67 1.47 -13.71
C GLU A 157 17.06 1.11 -13.16
N ALA A 158 17.36 -0.16 -12.95
CA ALA A 158 18.47 -0.71 -12.15
C ALA A 158 19.86 -0.03 -12.28
N GLU A 159 20.22 0.53 -13.43
CA GLU A 159 21.48 1.28 -13.62
C GLU A 159 21.48 2.69 -13.01
N GLN A 160 20.29 3.26 -12.76
CA GLN A 160 20.08 4.60 -12.18
C GLN A 160 19.92 4.58 -10.67
N ASP A 161 19.82 3.43 -10.03
CA ASP A 161 19.76 3.27 -8.58
C ASP A 161 20.98 3.90 -7.87
N ASP A 162 22.15 3.88 -8.49
CA ASP A 162 23.36 4.54 -7.95
C ASP A 162 23.24 6.07 -7.93
N ALA A 163 22.54 6.65 -8.88
CA ALA A 163 22.29 8.09 -8.93
C ALA A 163 21.32 8.51 -7.83
N ALA A 164 20.25 7.75 -7.59
CA ALA A 164 19.30 8.00 -6.53
C ALA A 164 19.94 7.86 -5.14
N LEU A 165 20.79 6.86 -4.94
CA LEU A 165 21.52 6.70 -3.69
C LEU A 165 22.52 7.84 -3.44
N ARG A 166 23.23 8.28 -4.48
CA ARG A 166 24.12 9.47 -4.40
C ARG A 166 23.32 10.72 -4.07
N SER A 167 22.14 10.90 -4.69
CA SER A 167 21.25 12.02 -4.40
C SER A 167 20.77 12.00 -2.95
N ALA A 168 20.31 10.88 -2.43
CA ALA A 168 19.88 10.76 -1.04
C ALA A 168 21.04 10.95 -0.03
N ALA A 169 22.23 10.44 -0.35
CA ALA A 169 23.40 10.64 0.49
C ALA A 169 23.92 12.09 0.44
N GLN A 170 23.80 12.76 -0.71
CA GLN A 170 24.11 14.17 -0.86
C GLN A 170 23.12 15.01 -0.07
N GLU A 171 21.81 14.76 -0.22
CA GLU A 171 20.75 15.44 0.52
C GLU A 171 20.96 15.28 2.04
N GLN A 172 21.31 14.08 2.51
CA GLN A 172 21.62 13.85 3.92
C GLN A 172 22.78 14.71 4.41
N LYS A 173 23.85 14.88 3.61
CA LYS A 173 25.01 15.72 3.97
C LYS A 173 24.63 17.19 4.02
N GLU A 174 23.88 17.66 3.03
CA GLU A 174 23.42 19.04 2.94
C GLU A 174 22.50 19.39 4.11
N LEU A 175 21.54 18.51 4.41
CA LEU A 175 20.66 18.66 5.58
C LEU A 175 21.43 18.61 6.90
N ALA A 176 22.42 17.71 7.03
CA ALA A 176 23.24 17.65 8.24
C ALA A 176 24.04 18.93 8.48
N GLN A 177 24.47 19.61 7.42
CA GLN A 177 25.12 20.91 7.50
C GLN A 177 24.13 22.05 7.79
N ALA A 178 23.03 22.10 7.05
CA ALA A 178 22.03 23.16 7.15
C ALA A 178 21.25 23.12 8.48
N LEU A 179 21.04 21.93 9.05
CA LEU A 179 20.22 21.74 10.25
C LEU A 179 21.03 21.59 11.56
N VAL A 180 22.33 21.90 11.57
CA VAL A 180 23.14 21.89 12.81
C VAL A 180 22.37 22.62 13.92
N PRO A 181 22.27 22.06 15.16
CA PRO A 181 22.94 20.86 15.69
C PRO A 181 22.10 19.55 15.58
N LEU A 182 21.07 19.48 14.73
CA LEU A 182 20.21 18.32 14.61
C LEU A 182 20.95 17.10 14.04
N LYS A 183 20.59 15.91 14.51
CA LYS A 183 21.17 14.64 14.07
C LYS A 183 20.37 14.09 12.90
N VAL A 184 21.02 13.96 11.74
CA VAL A 184 20.41 13.51 10.49
C VAL A 184 20.89 12.11 10.13
N GLY A 185 19.99 11.14 10.11
CA GLY A 185 20.24 9.76 9.69
C GLY A 185 19.85 9.52 8.23
N LEU A 186 20.38 8.43 7.63
CA LEU A 186 20.05 8.00 6.26
C LEU A 186 19.65 6.53 6.25
N VAL A 187 18.56 6.20 5.53
CA VAL A 187 18.14 4.81 5.24
C VAL A 187 17.84 4.66 3.75
N HIS A 188 18.40 3.63 3.13
CA HIS A 188 18.16 3.31 1.72
C HIS A 188 18.16 1.80 1.44
N GLY A 189 17.69 1.40 0.25
CA GLY A 189 17.47 0.01 -0.15
C GLY A 189 18.69 -0.89 -0.01
N ARG A 190 19.89 -0.40 -0.32
CA ARG A 190 21.16 -1.19 -0.34
C ARG A 190 21.82 -1.37 1.02
N MET A 191 21.36 -0.70 2.08
CA MET A 191 21.87 -0.97 3.42
C MET A 191 21.58 -2.42 3.81
N ASN A 192 22.51 -3.05 4.52
CA ASN A 192 22.23 -4.36 5.08
C ASN A 192 21.15 -4.26 6.18
N LYS A 193 20.58 -5.43 6.52
CA LYS A 193 19.45 -5.48 7.45
C LYS A 193 19.77 -4.87 8.82
N ALA A 194 20.95 -5.16 9.36
CA ALA A 194 21.38 -4.65 10.67
C ALA A 194 21.50 -3.13 10.67
N GLN A 195 22.17 -2.55 9.65
CA GLN A 195 22.29 -1.10 9.52
C GLN A 195 20.95 -0.39 9.42
N LYS A 196 19.99 -0.97 8.67
CA LYS A 196 18.61 -0.43 8.59
C LYS A 196 17.92 -0.47 9.94
N GLU A 197 17.98 -1.62 10.61
CA GLU A 197 17.36 -1.83 11.92
C GLU A 197 17.96 -0.88 12.96
N ASP A 198 19.27 -0.71 13.01
CA ASP A 198 19.95 0.19 13.94
C ASP A 198 19.57 1.66 13.70
N THR A 199 19.57 2.11 12.44
CA THR A 199 19.20 3.50 12.10
C THR A 199 17.73 3.78 12.42
N LEU A 200 16.84 2.85 12.09
CA LEU A 200 15.42 2.97 12.40
C LEU A 200 15.16 2.94 13.91
N ALA A 201 15.87 2.08 14.64
CA ALA A 201 15.79 2.03 16.10
C ALA A 201 16.29 3.36 16.74
N ALA A 202 17.37 3.94 16.24
CA ALA A 202 17.88 5.23 16.67
C ALA A 202 16.86 6.37 16.40
N PHE A 203 16.19 6.35 15.24
CA PHE A 203 15.13 7.30 14.95
C PHE A 203 13.90 7.08 15.83
N TYR A 204 13.47 5.84 16.03
CA TYR A 204 12.37 5.51 16.93
C TYR A 204 12.64 5.94 18.38
N ALA A 205 13.88 5.78 18.85
CA ALA A 205 14.30 6.19 20.19
C ALA A 205 14.47 7.71 20.34
N GLY A 206 14.29 8.52 19.28
CA GLY A 206 14.47 9.96 19.30
C GLY A 206 15.93 10.41 19.39
N THR A 207 16.90 9.53 19.11
CA THR A 207 18.33 9.89 19.06
C THR A 207 18.73 10.49 17.71
N LEU A 208 17.88 10.37 16.69
CA LEU A 208 17.95 11.07 15.42
C LEU A 208 16.74 12.00 15.30
N ASP A 209 16.97 13.25 14.89
CA ASP A 209 15.94 14.27 14.73
C ASP A 209 15.31 14.23 13.33
N VAL A 210 16.13 13.92 12.32
CA VAL A 210 15.73 13.84 10.92
C VAL A 210 16.17 12.52 10.32
N LEU A 211 15.27 11.87 9.58
CA LEU A 211 15.58 10.65 8.83
C LEU A 211 15.40 10.91 7.34
N VAL A 212 16.51 10.92 6.60
CA VAL A 212 16.51 10.94 5.14
C VAL A 212 16.34 9.51 4.64
N ALA A 213 15.47 9.30 3.67
CA ALA A 213 15.28 7.99 3.10
C ALA A 213 14.89 8.04 1.62
N THR A 214 15.22 6.99 0.90
CA THR A 214 14.59 6.67 -0.37
C THR A 214 13.21 6.05 -0.13
N THR A 215 12.48 5.68 -1.15
CA THR A 215 11.10 5.10 -1.08
C THR A 215 10.93 3.90 -0.13
N VAL A 216 12.01 3.39 0.47
CA VAL A 216 12.02 2.26 1.44
C VAL A 216 11.20 2.55 2.71
N ILE A 217 10.87 3.81 3.02
CA ILE A 217 10.01 4.16 4.17
C ILE A 217 8.55 3.66 4.00
N GLU A 218 8.16 3.18 2.84
CA GLU A 218 6.83 2.57 2.64
C GLU A 218 6.57 1.41 3.61
N VAL A 219 7.61 0.84 4.24
CA VAL A 219 7.50 -0.33 5.09
C VAL A 219 7.54 0.00 6.58
N GLY A 220 6.35 0.06 7.21
CA GLY A 220 6.15 -0.43 8.58
C GLY A 220 6.71 0.35 9.76
N VAL A 221 7.44 1.46 9.61
CA VAL A 221 7.94 2.21 10.77
C VAL A 221 6.90 3.23 11.21
N ASN A 222 6.28 2.95 12.36
CA ASN A 222 5.38 3.88 13.01
C ASN A 222 6.13 4.67 14.08
N VAL A 223 6.48 5.92 13.79
CA VAL A 223 7.09 6.85 14.78
C VAL A 223 6.07 7.94 15.10
N PRO A 224 5.34 7.82 16.23
CA PRO A 224 4.29 8.79 16.58
C PRO A 224 4.81 10.22 16.73
N ASN A 225 6.09 10.37 17.07
CA ASN A 225 6.75 11.64 17.26
C ASN A 225 7.22 12.32 15.95
N ALA A 226 7.20 11.59 14.83
CA ALA A 226 7.50 12.16 13.52
C ALA A 226 6.28 12.94 13.01
N THR A 227 6.35 14.26 13.07
CA THR A 227 5.26 15.17 12.71
C THR A 227 5.50 15.93 11.41
N VAL A 228 6.70 15.85 10.86
CA VAL A 228 7.06 16.51 9.61
C VAL A 228 7.46 15.49 8.56
N MET A 229 6.85 15.60 7.38
CA MET A 229 7.21 14.86 6.18
C MET A 229 7.66 15.86 5.11
N VAL A 230 8.85 15.70 4.59
CA VAL A 230 9.35 16.44 3.42
C VAL A 230 9.51 15.44 2.28
N ILE A 231 9.01 15.76 1.10
CA ILE A 231 9.13 14.92 -0.09
C ILE A 231 9.86 15.72 -1.16
N GLU A 232 11.11 15.38 -1.41
CA GLU A 232 11.96 16.00 -2.43
C GLU A 232 11.52 15.54 -3.82
N GLY A 233 11.51 16.47 -4.80
CA GLY A 233 11.11 16.16 -6.17
C GLY A 233 9.71 15.55 -6.24
N ALA A 234 8.74 16.11 -5.52
CA ALA A 234 7.41 15.56 -5.34
C ALA A 234 6.65 15.31 -6.67
N GLU A 235 7.01 16.03 -7.73
CA GLU A 235 6.46 15.84 -9.08
C GLU A 235 6.81 14.47 -9.70
N ARG A 236 7.82 13.79 -9.17
CA ARG A 236 8.26 12.45 -9.66
C ARG A 236 7.47 11.30 -9.06
N PHE A 237 6.71 11.55 -8.01
CA PHE A 237 5.91 10.53 -7.33
C PHE A 237 4.48 10.47 -7.88
N GLY A 238 3.89 9.29 -7.91
CA GLY A 238 2.46 9.13 -8.13
C GLY A 238 1.62 9.68 -6.97
N LEU A 239 0.39 10.13 -7.24
CA LEU A 239 -0.50 10.67 -6.20
C LEU A 239 -0.79 9.67 -5.09
N ALA A 240 -1.01 8.39 -5.43
CA ALA A 240 -1.20 7.33 -4.45
C ALA A 240 0.02 7.15 -3.53
N GLN A 241 1.23 7.23 -4.10
CA GLN A 241 2.49 7.13 -3.35
C GLN A 241 2.69 8.33 -2.43
N LEU A 242 2.44 9.56 -2.93
CA LEU A 242 2.47 10.78 -2.11
C LEU A 242 1.47 10.71 -0.95
N HIS A 243 0.26 10.17 -1.21
CA HIS A 243 -0.74 9.97 -0.17
C HIS A 243 -0.27 8.98 0.90
N GLN A 244 0.35 7.87 0.52
CA GLN A 244 0.93 6.90 1.46
C GLN A 244 2.07 7.50 2.29
N LEU A 245 2.98 8.27 1.68
CA LEU A 245 4.07 8.95 2.37
C LEU A 245 3.52 9.98 3.36
N ARG A 246 2.54 10.80 2.95
CA ARG A 246 1.85 11.73 3.85
C ARG A 246 1.24 11.01 5.05
N GLY A 247 0.67 9.83 4.85
CA GLY A 247 0.08 9.00 5.91
C GLY A 247 1.09 8.42 6.91
N ARG A 248 2.40 8.60 6.70
CA ARG A 248 3.44 8.17 7.65
C ARG A 248 3.59 9.13 8.83
N VAL A 249 3.13 10.36 8.69
CA VAL A 249 3.00 11.34 9.78
C VAL A 249 1.53 11.50 10.19
N GLY A 250 1.25 12.25 11.26
CA GLY A 250 -0.11 12.43 11.76
C GLY A 250 -0.68 11.19 12.45
N ARG A 251 0.17 10.36 13.04
CA ARG A 251 -0.24 9.16 13.80
C ARG A 251 -0.35 9.38 15.30
N GLY A 252 0.05 10.57 15.77
CA GLY A 252 -0.10 11.04 17.13
C GLY A 252 -1.18 12.13 17.23
N ALA A 253 -1.41 12.63 18.45
CA ALA A 253 -2.32 13.75 18.70
C ALA A 253 -1.78 15.12 18.25
N GLN A 254 -0.54 15.15 17.78
CA GLN A 254 0.16 16.39 17.43
C GLN A 254 -0.16 16.81 15.99
N GLU A 255 -0.22 18.12 15.78
CA GLU A 255 -0.33 18.68 14.43
C GLU A 255 0.85 18.25 13.56
N SER A 256 0.54 17.78 12.34
CA SER A 256 1.54 17.22 11.45
C SER A 256 1.49 17.87 10.07
N TRP A 257 2.64 17.93 9.43
CA TRP A 257 2.88 18.68 8.20
C TRP A 257 3.49 17.80 7.12
N CYS A 258 3.07 18.00 5.88
CA CYS A 258 3.67 17.38 4.71
C CYS A 258 4.06 18.49 3.72
N PHE A 259 5.36 18.59 3.43
CA PHE A 259 5.91 19.56 2.49
C PHE A 259 6.32 18.84 1.21
N LEU A 260 5.79 19.31 0.08
CA LEU A 260 6.07 18.81 -1.26
C LEU A 260 7.06 19.77 -1.91
N MET A 261 8.33 19.38 -1.99
CA MET A 261 9.37 20.16 -2.65
C MET A 261 9.23 20.02 -4.15
N ALA A 262 8.61 20.99 -4.78
CA ALA A 262 8.34 21.02 -6.23
C ALA A 262 7.72 22.36 -6.63
N GLU A 263 7.73 22.64 -7.94
CA GLU A 263 6.88 23.66 -8.52
C GLU A 263 5.40 23.27 -8.48
N PRO A 264 4.49 24.23 -8.21
CA PRO A 264 3.07 23.96 -8.15
C PRO A 264 2.52 23.42 -9.48
N ASN A 265 1.82 22.28 -9.41
CA ASN A 265 1.08 21.71 -10.53
C ASN A 265 -0.28 21.16 -10.09
N GLU A 266 -1.20 20.88 -11.03
CA GLU A 266 -2.57 20.45 -10.72
C GLU A 266 -2.62 19.14 -9.92
N ARG A 267 -1.69 18.21 -10.19
CA ARG A 267 -1.60 16.94 -9.48
C ARG A 267 -1.26 17.16 -8.00
N LEU A 268 -0.25 17.98 -7.71
CA LEU A 268 0.16 18.29 -6.33
C LEU A 268 -0.89 19.13 -5.60
N LYS A 269 -1.57 20.05 -6.29
CA LYS A 269 -2.69 20.82 -5.73
C LYS A 269 -3.82 19.92 -5.24
N THR A 270 -4.09 18.81 -5.92
CA THR A 270 -5.06 17.82 -5.45
C THR A 270 -4.70 17.30 -4.06
N LEU A 271 -3.43 16.94 -3.83
CA LEU A 271 -3.00 16.43 -2.53
C LEU A 271 -3.06 17.51 -1.43
N VAL A 272 -2.87 18.79 -1.79
CA VAL A 272 -3.02 19.93 -0.85
C VAL A 272 -4.48 20.15 -0.47
N SER A 273 -5.41 19.97 -1.42
CA SER A 273 -6.82 20.31 -1.24
C SER A 273 -7.62 19.28 -0.41
N THR A 274 -7.12 18.03 -0.28
CA THR A 274 -7.85 16.98 0.43
C THR A 274 -6.95 16.03 1.19
N ASN A 275 -7.46 15.53 2.33
CA ASN A 275 -6.88 14.40 3.06
C ASN A 275 -7.58 13.06 2.73
N ASP A 276 -8.69 13.09 1.99
CA ASP A 276 -9.41 11.90 1.58
C ASP A 276 -8.66 11.14 0.48
N GLY A 277 -8.23 9.93 0.79
CA GLY A 277 -7.50 9.07 -0.13
C GLY A 277 -8.32 8.62 -1.33
N PHE A 278 -9.65 8.47 -1.19
CA PHE A 278 -10.52 8.09 -2.31
C PHE A 278 -10.63 9.22 -3.34
N VAL A 279 -10.71 10.46 -2.88
CA VAL A 279 -10.69 11.66 -3.76
C VAL A 279 -9.35 11.77 -4.47
N VAL A 280 -8.23 11.54 -3.76
CA VAL A 280 -6.89 11.54 -4.36
C VAL A 280 -6.77 10.45 -5.43
N ALA A 281 -7.23 9.24 -5.16
CA ALA A 281 -7.18 8.12 -6.09
C ALA A 281 -8.07 8.35 -7.31
N GLN A 282 -9.26 8.92 -7.12
CA GLN A 282 -10.16 9.28 -8.22
C GLN A 282 -9.50 10.30 -9.15
N LYS A 283 -8.84 11.30 -8.57
CA LYS A 283 -8.14 12.35 -9.33
C LYS A 283 -6.91 11.79 -10.06
N ASP A 284 -6.17 10.85 -9.44
CA ASP A 284 -5.04 10.17 -10.08
C ASP A 284 -5.51 9.39 -11.34
N LEU A 285 -6.66 8.69 -11.23
CA LEU A 285 -7.26 7.98 -12.36
C LEU A 285 -7.69 8.93 -13.48
N GLU A 286 -8.31 10.07 -13.14
CA GLU A 286 -8.72 11.09 -14.11
C GLU A 286 -7.52 11.68 -14.87
N LEU A 287 -6.44 11.99 -14.14
CA LEU A 287 -5.23 12.62 -14.71
C LEU A 287 -4.40 11.66 -15.56
N ARG A 288 -4.32 10.37 -15.19
CA ARG A 288 -3.58 9.35 -15.96
C ARG A 288 -4.37 8.83 -17.17
N GLY A 289 -5.69 8.91 -17.09
CA GLY A 289 -6.60 8.24 -18.01
C GLY A 289 -6.70 6.72 -17.72
N ALA A 290 -7.86 6.15 -18.01
CA ALA A 290 -8.13 4.72 -17.77
C ALA A 290 -7.17 3.78 -18.52
N GLY A 291 -6.61 4.20 -19.65
CA GLY A 291 -5.73 3.39 -20.49
C GLY A 291 -4.37 3.03 -19.86
N GLU A 292 -3.75 3.92 -19.12
CA GLU A 292 -2.46 3.65 -18.48
C GLU A 292 -2.59 2.72 -17.26
N PHE A 293 -3.71 2.80 -16.55
CA PHE A 293 -3.95 2.00 -15.35
C PHE A 293 -4.07 0.50 -15.64
N PHE A 294 -4.55 0.16 -16.84
CA PHE A 294 -4.74 -1.24 -17.25
C PHE A 294 -3.56 -1.84 -17.99
N GLY A 295 -2.42 -1.17 -18.06
CA GLY A 295 -1.19 -1.72 -18.62
C GLY A 295 -1.25 -1.98 -20.14
N THR A 296 -2.05 -1.21 -20.89
CA THR A 296 -2.31 -1.42 -22.33
C THR A 296 -1.11 -1.13 -23.25
N ARG A 297 0.09 -0.87 -22.73
CA ARG A 297 1.31 -0.69 -23.54
C ARG A 297 2.03 -1.99 -23.93
N GLN A 298 1.56 -3.17 -23.51
CA GLN A 298 2.10 -4.44 -24.02
C GLN A 298 1.10 -5.15 -24.94
N HIS A 299 1.25 -4.93 -26.25
CA HIS A 299 0.70 -5.70 -27.36
C HIS A 299 -0.83 -5.77 -27.51
N GLY A 300 -1.38 -4.94 -28.39
CA GLY A 300 -2.70 -5.11 -28.99
C GLY A 300 -3.77 -4.17 -28.44
N GLU A 301 -4.82 -3.97 -29.22
CA GLU A 301 -5.95 -3.09 -28.93
C GLU A 301 -6.51 -3.22 -27.53
N PRO A 302 -6.98 -2.13 -26.89
CA PRO A 302 -7.58 -2.19 -25.56
C PRO A 302 -8.81 -3.10 -25.59
N GLN A 303 -8.71 -4.28 -25.01
CA GLN A 303 -9.79 -5.28 -24.93
C GLN A 303 -10.88 -4.87 -23.93
N MET A 304 -10.82 -3.65 -23.40
CA MET A 304 -11.79 -3.15 -22.45
C MET A 304 -13.00 -2.51 -23.12
N PRO A 305 -14.21 -2.76 -22.60
CA PRO A 305 -15.41 -2.09 -23.08
C PRO A 305 -15.27 -0.57 -23.03
N ALA A 306 -15.76 0.14 -24.03
CA ALA A 306 -15.77 1.60 -24.09
C ALA A 306 -16.35 2.26 -22.83
N LEU A 307 -17.25 1.57 -22.13
CA LEU A 307 -17.85 1.98 -20.86
C LEU A 307 -16.82 2.19 -19.75
N MET A 308 -15.74 1.40 -19.72
CA MET A 308 -14.66 1.55 -18.73
C MET A 308 -13.75 2.73 -19.09
N LEU A 309 -13.72 3.12 -20.35
CA LEU A 309 -12.96 4.26 -20.83
C LEU A 309 -13.67 5.60 -20.54
N THR A 310 -15.00 5.58 -20.36
CA THR A 310 -15.79 6.80 -20.09
C THR A 310 -15.75 7.24 -18.62
N GLY A 311 -15.31 6.37 -17.70
CA GLY A 311 -15.26 6.68 -16.27
C GLY A 311 -16.62 6.92 -15.61
N ASP A 312 -17.73 6.56 -16.27
CA ASP A 312 -19.07 6.73 -15.71
C ASP A 312 -19.37 5.72 -14.59
N VAL A 313 -19.10 6.16 -13.37
CA VAL A 313 -19.30 5.41 -12.12
C VAL A 313 -20.75 4.95 -11.98
N ARG A 314 -21.72 5.83 -12.29
CA ARG A 314 -23.13 5.55 -12.07
C ARG A 314 -23.63 4.44 -12.99
N LEU A 315 -23.11 4.44 -14.23
CA LEU A 315 -23.45 3.41 -15.20
C LEU A 315 -22.86 2.05 -14.80
N LEU A 316 -21.62 2.01 -14.28
CA LEU A 316 -21.00 0.79 -13.76
C LEU A 316 -21.75 0.23 -12.55
N GLU A 317 -22.12 1.08 -11.59
CA GLU A 317 -22.91 0.67 -10.43
C GLU A 317 -24.28 0.13 -10.83
N ARG A 318 -24.99 0.81 -11.73
CA ARG A 318 -26.28 0.32 -12.25
C ARG A 318 -26.13 -1.01 -12.97
N THR A 319 -25.11 -1.15 -13.79
CA THR A 319 -24.83 -2.41 -14.52
C THR A 319 -24.60 -3.56 -13.54
N ARG A 320 -23.77 -3.34 -12.49
CA ARG A 320 -23.55 -4.32 -11.43
C ARG A 320 -24.83 -4.68 -10.68
N GLN A 321 -25.61 -3.68 -10.26
CA GLN A 321 -26.87 -3.90 -9.55
C GLN A 321 -27.85 -4.70 -10.40
N THR A 322 -28.00 -4.35 -11.68
CA THR A 322 -28.84 -5.06 -12.62
C THR A 322 -28.37 -6.50 -12.80
N PHE A 323 -27.08 -6.73 -12.98
CA PHE A 323 -26.50 -8.08 -13.07
C PHE A 323 -26.80 -8.93 -11.83
N LEU A 324 -26.58 -8.36 -10.63
CA LEU A 324 -26.88 -9.05 -9.37
C LEU A 324 -28.37 -9.36 -9.22
N GLN A 325 -29.25 -8.45 -9.67
CA GLN A 325 -30.69 -8.71 -9.68
C GLN A 325 -31.05 -9.87 -10.62
N ILE A 326 -30.54 -9.86 -11.84
CA ILE A 326 -30.76 -10.89 -12.85
C ILE A 326 -30.22 -12.24 -12.36
N SER A 327 -29.01 -12.27 -11.77
CA SER A 327 -28.36 -13.51 -11.31
C SER A 327 -29.04 -14.17 -10.12
N ARG A 328 -29.73 -13.40 -9.26
CA ARG A 328 -30.36 -13.90 -8.02
C ARG A 328 -31.84 -14.28 -8.14
N GLN A 329 -32.51 -13.80 -9.16
CA GLN A 329 -33.97 -14.02 -9.31
C GLN A 329 -34.27 -15.06 -10.40
N ALA A 330 -34.99 -16.09 -10.02
CA ALA A 330 -35.37 -17.17 -10.94
C ALA A 330 -36.19 -16.68 -12.16
N ALA A 331 -36.91 -15.54 -11.99
CA ALA A 331 -37.66 -14.89 -13.07
C ALA A 331 -36.81 -14.42 -14.24
N TYR A 332 -35.51 -14.17 -14.02
CA TYR A 332 -34.58 -13.65 -15.04
C TYR A 332 -33.55 -14.70 -15.48
N ARG A 333 -33.86 -15.99 -15.35
CA ARG A 333 -32.93 -17.09 -15.68
C ARG A 333 -32.46 -17.08 -17.14
N ASP A 334 -33.35 -16.74 -18.06
CA ASP A 334 -33.03 -16.71 -19.50
C ASP A 334 -32.17 -15.51 -19.87
N GLU A 335 -32.44 -14.35 -19.28
CA GLU A 335 -31.62 -13.14 -19.43
C GLU A 335 -30.22 -13.37 -18.85
N TYR A 336 -30.12 -14.00 -17.68
CA TYR A 336 -28.84 -14.34 -17.06
C TYR A 336 -28.02 -15.28 -17.97
N ARG A 337 -28.67 -16.34 -18.53
CA ARG A 337 -28.03 -17.26 -19.48
C ARG A 337 -27.54 -16.52 -20.73
N ALA A 338 -28.34 -15.64 -21.29
CA ALA A 338 -27.98 -14.86 -22.48
C ALA A 338 -26.76 -13.95 -22.21
N VAL A 339 -26.71 -13.30 -21.05
CA VAL A 339 -25.55 -12.48 -20.62
C VAL A 339 -24.29 -13.35 -20.46
N GLN A 340 -24.40 -14.53 -19.80
CA GLN A 340 -23.29 -15.44 -19.65
C GLN A 340 -22.75 -15.95 -21.00
N GLU A 341 -23.62 -16.31 -21.94
CA GLU A 341 -23.22 -16.77 -23.25
C GLU A 341 -22.53 -15.64 -24.06
N ALA A 342 -23.04 -14.42 -23.97
CA ALA A 342 -22.42 -13.26 -24.60
C ALA A 342 -21.04 -12.97 -24.02
N ALA A 343 -20.89 -13.03 -22.69
CA ALA A 343 -19.60 -12.90 -22.00
C ALA A 343 -18.63 -14.00 -22.44
N ASN A 344 -19.04 -15.26 -22.42
CA ASN A 344 -18.20 -16.39 -22.82
C ASN A 344 -17.74 -16.28 -24.27
N ARG A 345 -18.60 -15.89 -25.20
CA ARG A 345 -18.22 -15.63 -26.61
C ARG A 345 -17.18 -14.54 -26.73
N ARG A 346 -17.31 -13.47 -25.96
CA ARG A 346 -16.37 -12.34 -25.97
C ARG A 346 -15.00 -12.72 -25.40
N PHE A 347 -14.97 -13.41 -24.26
CA PHE A 347 -13.74 -13.84 -23.60
C PHE A 347 -13.04 -15.01 -24.32
N ALA A 348 -13.77 -15.91 -24.94
CA ALA A 348 -13.18 -16.98 -25.76
C ALA A 348 -12.37 -16.42 -26.95
N ARG A 349 -12.78 -15.28 -27.52
CA ARG A 349 -12.04 -14.61 -28.59
C ARG A 349 -10.75 -13.90 -28.11
N SER A 350 -10.68 -13.55 -26.84
CA SER A 350 -9.53 -12.83 -26.26
C SER A 350 -8.46 -13.75 -25.66
N GLY A 351 -8.66 -15.07 -25.65
CA GLY A 351 -7.70 -16.02 -25.06
C GLY A 351 -7.49 -15.89 -23.54
N GLN A 352 -8.30 -15.09 -22.86
CA GLN A 352 -8.26 -14.93 -21.42
C GLN A 352 -9.18 -15.95 -20.76
N PHE A 353 -8.59 -16.90 -20.05
CA PHE A 353 -9.35 -17.82 -19.18
C PHE A 353 -9.89 -17.03 -17.98
N LEU A 354 -11.20 -16.91 -17.89
CA LEU A 354 -11.85 -16.62 -16.62
C LEU A 354 -11.51 -17.77 -15.68
N ALA A 355 -10.87 -17.47 -14.55
CA ALA A 355 -10.78 -18.44 -13.47
C ALA A 355 -12.21 -18.85 -13.13
N ARG A 356 -12.52 -20.14 -13.33
CA ARG A 356 -13.79 -20.72 -12.91
C ARG A 356 -13.74 -20.80 -11.37
N ASN A 357 -14.56 -20.01 -10.72
CA ASN A 357 -15.01 -20.29 -9.35
C ASN A 357 -16.15 -21.30 -9.39
#